data_45eac5ac2dae72d0034e85b23955bc3a
#
_entry.id   45eac5ac2dae72d0034e85b23955bc3a
#
_cell.length_a   1.000
_cell.length_b   1.000
_cell.length_c   1.000
_cell.angle_alpha   90.00
_cell.angle_beta   90.00
_cell.angle_gamma   90.00
#
_symmetry.space_group_name_H-M   'P 1'
#
loop_
_entity.id
_entity.type
_entity.pdbx_description
1 polymer ?
#
loop_
_entity_poly.entity_id
_entity_poly.type
_entity_poly.pdbx_seq_one_letter_code
_entity_poly.pdbx_strand_id
1 'polypeptide(L)'
;MPAVGLGLWKIPKDACDRVVYDAIQTGYRCLDSACDYGNEKEVGKGIKRAIDDGVVKRDQLWVTSKLWNTYHRKEHVKAACLKTLSDLGLEYLDLYLIHFPIALKFVPFEERYPPEWNNTDKPGMVEDNVPM
;
A
#
# COMPACT_ATOMS: atom_id res chain seq x y z
N MET A 1 -15.27 5.28 -8.57
CA MET A 1 -14.57 4.03 -8.17
C MET A 1 -15.18 2.85 -8.90
N PRO A 2 -14.39 1.98 -9.56
CA PRO A 2 -14.88 0.75 -10.19
C PRO A 2 -15.57 -0.19 -9.19
N ALA A 3 -16.57 -0.96 -9.63
CA ALA A 3 -17.32 -1.89 -8.77
C ALA A 3 -16.54 -3.18 -8.46
N VAL A 4 -15.54 -3.51 -9.29
CA VAL A 4 -14.68 -4.69 -9.12
C VAL A 4 -13.24 -4.25 -9.04
N GLY A 5 -12.50 -4.76 -8.07
CA GLY A 5 -11.09 -4.48 -7.85
C GLY A 5 -10.27 -5.76 -7.61
N LEU A 6 -8.97 -5.65 -7.80
CA LEU A 6 -7.98 -6.67 -7.48
C LEU A 6 -7.36 -6.38 -6.12
N GLY A 7 -7.53 -7.26 -5.15
CA GLY A 7 -6.81 -7.23 -3.88
C GLY A 7 -5.39 -7.80 -4.05
N LEU A 8 -4.40 -7.10 -3.50
CA LEU A 8 -2.98 -7.40 -3.71
C LEU A 8 -2.32 -8.09 -2.51
N TRP A 9 -3.08 -8.38 -1.46
CA TRP A 9 -2.57 -9.08 -0.29
C TRP A 9 -2.13 -10.50 -0.63
N LYS A 10 -1.00 -10.91 -0.09
CA LYS A 10 -0.38 -12.25 -0.29
C LYS A 10 0.04 -12.57 -1.72
N ILE A 11 0.07 -11.61 -2.63
CA ILE A 11 0.74 -11.82 -3.92
C ILE A 11 2.25 -11.80 -3.69
N PRO A 12 2.98 -12.87 -4.04
CA PRO A 12 4.43 -12.93 -3.87
C PRO A 12 5.13 -11.82 -4.65
N LYS A 13 6.19 -11.24 -4.08
CA LYS A 13 6.92 -10.11 -4.70
C LYS A 13 7.44 -10.43 -6.11
N ASP A 14 7.96 -11.64 -6.30
CA ASP A 14 8.51 -12.12 -7.58
C ASP A 14 7.46 -12.30 -8.69
N ALA A 15 6.18 -12.34 -8.34
CA ALA A 15 5.07 -12.45 -9.28
C ALA A 15 4.24 -11.16 -9.38
N CYS A 16 4.36 -10.25 -8.41
CA CYS A 16 3.39 -9.19 -8.20
C CYS A 16 3.32 -8.20 -9.37
N ASP A 17 4.46 -7.77 -9.91
CA ASP A 17 4.51 -6.84 -11.05
C ASP A 17 3.81 -7.42 -12.29
N ARG A 18 4.03 -8.70 -12.57
CA ARG A 18 3.37 -9.40 -13.67
C ARG A 18 1.87 -9.54 -13.42
N VAL A 19 1.46 -9.97 -12.23
CA VAL A 19 0.04 -10.13 -11.88
C VAL A 19 -0.71 -8.81 -12.02
N VAL A 20 -0.13 -7.70 -11.56
CA VAL A 20 -0.73 -6.36 -11.70
C VAL A 20 -0.84 -5.97 -13.17
N TYR A 21 0.21 -6.16 -13.95
CA TYR A 21 0.19 -5.87 -15.38
C TYR A 21 -0.88 -6.69 -16.12
N ASP A 22 -0.91 -8.00 -15.92
CA ASP A 22 -1.88 -8.91 -16.55
C ASP A 22 -3.32 -8.58 -16.15
N ALA A 23 -3.55 -8.21 -14.89
CA ALA A 23 -4.86 -7.76 -14.42
C ALA A 23 -5.31 -6.48 -15.11
N ILE A 24 -4.42 -5.49 -15.27
CA ILE A 24 -4.75 -4.26 -16.00
C ILE A 24 -5.05 -4.58 -17.47
N GLN A 25 -4.29 -5.47 -18.10
CA GLN A 25 -4.54 -5.92 -19.48
C GLN A 25 -5.92 -6.59 -19.63
N THR A 26 -6.33 -7.39 -18.65
CA THR A 26 -7.64 -8.07 -18.66
C THR A 26 -8.82 -7.16 -18.31
N GLY A 27 -8.56 -5.90 -17.94
CA GLY A 27 -9.59 -4.90 -17.71
C GLY A 27 -9.81 -4.48 -16.26
N TYR A 28 -9.05 -4.96 -15.29
CA TYR A 28 -9.07 -4.40 -13.93
C TYR A 28 -8.63 -2.94 -13.96
N ARG A 29 -9.39 -2.10 -13.22
CA ARG A 29 -9.10 -0.65 -13.10
C ARG A 29 -9.07 -0.18 -11.65
N CYS A 30 -9.31 -1.08 -10.69
CA CYS A 30 -9.24 -0.82 -9.26
C CYS A 30 -8.23 -1.80 -8.63
N LEU A 31 -7.22 -1.25 -7.98
CA LEU A 31 -6.15 -1.98 -7.31
C LEU A 31 -6.18 -1.65 -5.81
N ASP A 32 -6.30 -2.66 -4.97
CA ASP A 32 -6.35 -2.52 -3.52
C ASP A 32 -5.04 -3.00 -2.88
N SER A 33 -4.17 -2.04 -2.58
CA SER A 33 -2.86 -2.22 -1.95
C SER A 33 -2.86 -1.82 -0.48
N ALA A 34 -1.77 -2.08 0.19
CA ALA A 34 -1.43 -1.54 1.51
C ALA A 34 0.08 -1.66 1.75
N CYS A 35 0.65 -0.74 2.54
CA CYS A 35 2.07 -0.81 2.86
C CYS A 35 2.45 -2.10 3.61
N ASP A 36 1.53 -2.62 4.46
CA ASP A 36 1.75 -3.85 5.22
C ASP A 36 1.81 -5.12 4.34
N TYR A 37 1.33 -5.06 3.09
CA TYR A 37 1.47 -6.19 2.16
C TYR A 37 2.91 -6.41 1.70
N GLY A 38 3.78 -5.42 1.88
CA GLY A 38 5.21 -5.48 1.60
C GLY A 38 5.57 -5.53 0.11
N ASN A 39 4.61 -5.38 -0.80
CA ASN A 39 4.79 -5.53 -2.24
C ASN A 39 4.47 -4.26 -3.05
N GLU A 40 4.32 -3.09 -2.41
CA GLU A 40 3.94 -1.84 -3.11
C GLU A 40 4.91 -1.45 -4.22
N LYS A 41 6.21 -1.71 -4.06
CA LYS A 41 7.21 -1.44 -5.11
C LYS A 41 6.96 -2.26 -6.39
N GLU A 42 6.61 -3.52 -6.21
CA GLU A 42 6.30 -4.42 -7.31
C GLU A 42 4.95 -4.06 -7.96
N VAL A 43 3.96 -3.67 -7.16
CA VAL A 43 2.69 -3.10 -7.65
C VAL A 43 2.97 -1.89 -8.54
N GLY A 44 3.80 -0.96 -8.06
CA GLY A 44 4.20 0.22 -8.81
C GLY A 44 4.88 -0.10 -10.15
N LYS A 45 5.75 -1.12 -10.18
CA LYS A 45 6.38 -1.60 -11.43
C LYS A 45 5.34 -2.10 -12.44
N GLY A 46 4.37 -2.91 -11.99
CA GLY A 46 3.30 -3.41 -12.85
C GLY A 46 2.42 -2.30 -13.40
N ILE A 47 2.04 -1.31 -12.58
CA ILE A 47 1.30 -0.13 -13.00
C ILE A 47 2.10 0.69 -14.02
N LYS A 48 3.36 1.00 -13.70
CA LYS A 48 4.23 1.76 -14.60
C LYS A 48 4.36 1.09 -15.97
N ARG A 49 4.61 -0.21 -15.99
CA ARG A 49 4.71 -0.98 -17.22
C ARG A 49 3.42 -0.89 -18.04
N ALA A 50 2.25 -1.04 -17.41
CA ALA A 50 0.97 -0.95 -18.10
C ALA A 50 0.71 0.45 -18.71
N ILE A 51 1.18 1.51 -18.04
CA ILE A 51 1.11 2.88 -18.55
C ILE A 51 2.12 3.09 -19.69
N ASP A 52 3.36 2.65 -19.53
CA ASP A 52 4.41 2.80 -20.53
C ASP A 52 4.06 2.05 -21.83
N ASP A 53 3.46 0.87 -21.73
CA ASP A 53 2.98 0.07 -22.86
C ASP A 53 1.67 0.60 -23.50
N GLY A 54 1.10 1.68 -22.95
CA GLY A 54 -0.12 2.32 -23.45
C GLY A 54 -1.40 1.51 -23.21
N VAL A 55 -1.37 0.51 -22.32
CA VAL A 55 -2.55 -0.30 -21.96
C VAL A 55 -3.58 0.53 -21.21
N VAL A 56 -3.11 1.48 -20.39
CA VAL A 56 -3.95 2.33 -19.54
C VAL A 56 -3.25 3.65 -19.25
N LYS A 57 -4.02 4.71 -18.96
CA LYS A 57 -3.52 5.96 -18.38
C LYS A 57 -3.68 5.95 -16.87
N ARG A 58 -2.88 6.74 -16.12
CA ARG A 58 -2.99 6.82 -14.65
C ARG A 58 -4.38 7.25 -14.18
N ASP A 59 -5.02 8.17 -14.88
CA ASP A 59 -6.36 8.67 -14.56
C ASP A 59 -7.49 7.66 -14.80
N GLN A 60 -7.21 6.57 -15.48
CA GLN A 60 -8.13 5.45 -15.69
C GLN A 60 -8.03 4.38 -14.60
N LEU A 61 -7.02 4.46 -13.74
CA LEU A 61 -6.81 3.54 -12.62
C LEU A 61 -7.30 4.17 -11.32
N TRP A 62 -7.95 3.36 -10.49
CA TRP A 62 -8.22 3.64 -9.09
C TRP A 62 -7.25 2.84 -8.22
N VAL A 63 -6.34 3.52 -7.54
CA VAL A 63 -5.34 2.89 -6.68
C VAL A 63 -5.62 3.27 -5.23
N THR A 64 -5.91 2.25 -4.42
CA THR A 64 -6.10 2.39 -2.97
C THR A 64 -4.86 1.89 -2.25
N SER A 65 -4.46 2.59 -1.19
CA SER A 65 -3.54 2.05 -0.18
C SER A 65 -4.00 2.44 1.23
N LYS A 66 -3.25 2.01 2.25
CA LYS A 66 -3.71 2.08 3.63
C LYS A 66 -2.61 2.52 4.58
N LEU A 67 -2.98 3.40 5.51
CA LEU A 67 -2.16 3.81 6.65
C LEU A 67 -2.06 2.66 7.64
N TRP A 68 -0.84 2.21 7.92
CA TRP A 68 -0.62 1.16 8.89
C TRP A 68 -0.76 1.64 10.33
N ASN A 69 -1.04 0.73 11.22
CA ASN A 69 -1.40 0.97 12.60
C ASN A 69 -0.33 1.69 13.42
N THR A 70 0.95 1.56 13.06
CA THR A 70 2.07 2.23 13.72
C THR A 70 2.21 3.71 13.34
N TYR A 71 1.43 4.20 12.40
CA TYR A 71 1.53 5.57 11.85
C TYR A 71 0.30 6.43 12.12
N HIS A 72 -0.59 6.04 13.04
CA HIS A 72 -1.84 6.76 13.32
C HIS A 72 -1.64 8.14 13.96
N ARG A 73 -0.50 8.41 14.63
CA ARG A 73 -0.23 9.75 15.15
C ARG A 73 -0.11 10.76 14.00
N LYS A 74 -0.74 11.92 14.19
CA LYS A 74 -0.85 12.98 13.17
C LYS A 74 0.49 13.31 12.50
N GLU A 75 1.57 13.36 13.27
CA GLU A 75 2.92 13.68 12.81
C GLU A 75 3.48 12.62 11.84
N HIS A 76 3.00 11.38 11.87
CA HIS A 76 3.49 10.28 11.03
C HIS A 76 2.67 10.05 9.77
N VAL A 77 1.40 10.47 9.74
CA VAL A 77 0.47 10.19 8.62
C VAL A 77 1.01 10.65 7.28
N LYS A 78 1.50 11.90 7.23
CA LYS A 78 2.03 12.46 5.97
C LYS A 78 3.26 11.71 5.48
N ALA A 79 4.19 11.39 6.37
CA ALA A 79 5.40 10.65 6.02
C ALA A 79 5.08 9.24 5.52
N ALA A 80 4.14 8.55 6.16
CA ALA A 80 3.67 7.23 5.74
C ALA A 80 2.99 7.27 4.35
N CYS A 81 2.14 8.26 4.09
CA CYS A 81 1.51 8.44 2.78
C CYS A 81 2.55 8.71 1.68
N LEU A 82 3.51 9.59 1.93
CA LEU A 82 4.60 9.87 0.99
C LEU A 82 5.48 8.66 0.72
N LYS A 83 5.73 7.84 1.75
CA LYS A 83 6.47 6.57 1.59
C LYS A 83 5.73 5.60 0.67
N THR A 84 4.42 5.41 0.87
CA THR A 84 3.55 4.60 -0.01
C THR A 84 3.57 5.13 -1.45
N LEU A 85 3.41 6.44 -1.66
CA LEU A 85 3.49 7.05 -2.99
C LEU A 85 4.83 6.80 -3.66
N SER A 86 5.93 6.95 -2.91
CA SER A 86 7.29 6.67 -3.39
C SER A 86 7.48 5.21 -3.78
N ASP A 87 6.98 4.26 -2.97
CA ASP A 87 7.10 2.83 -3.26
C ASP A 87 6.26 2.40 -4.47
N LEU A 88 5.05 2.95 -4.61
CA LEU A 88 4.19 2.75 -5.78
C LEU A 88 4.67 3.51 -7.03
N GLY A 89 5.57 4.48 -6.88
CA GLY A 89 6.00 5.35 -7.99
C GLY A 89 4.86 6.22 -8.53
N LEU A 90 3.95 6.68 -7.66
CA LEU A 90 2.78 7.47 -8.03
C LEU A 90 2.82 8.88 -7.41
N GLU A 91 2.19 9.84 -8.07
CA GLU A 91 2.05 11.21 -7.56
C GLU A 91 0.83 11.37 -6.64
N TYR A 92 -0.18 10.51 -6.78
CA TYR A 92 -1.39 10.52 -5.95
C TYR A 92 -2.00 9.11 -5.80
N LEU A 93 -2.78 8.93 -4.72
CA LEU A 93 -3.69 7.81 -4.52
C LEU A 93 -5.12 8.29 -4.77
N ASP A 94 -5.97 7.41 -5.25
CA ASP A 94 -7.41 7.68 -5.38
C ASP A 94 -8.13 7.53 -4.03
N LEU A 95 -7.59 6.68 -3.15
CA LEU A 95 -8.09 6.48 -1.80
C LEU A 95 -6.96 6.07 -0.86
N TYR A 96 -6.91 6.68 0.33
CA TYR A 96 -6.01 6.29 1.40
C TYR A 96 -6.81 6.05 2.67
N LEU A 97 -6.80 4.81 3.16
CA LEU A 97 -7.63 4.34 4.27
C LEU A 97 -6.80 4.14 5.54
N ILE A 98 -7.43 4.24 6.72
CA ILE A 98 -6.92 3.65 7.95
C ILE A 98 -7.07 2.13 7.83
N HIS A 99 -5.98 1.36 7.96
CA HIS A 99 -6.00 -0.08 7.69
C HIS A 99 -6.82 -0.84 8.72
N PHE A 100 -6.61 -0.55 10.01
CA PHE A 100 -7.40 -1.09 11.13
C PHE A 100 -7.64 -0.01 12.18
N PRO A 101 -8.74 -0.07 12.93
CA PRO A 101 -9.04 0.89 13.99
C PRO A 101 -8.25 0.57 15.28
N ILE A 102 -6.96 0.29 15.16
CA ILE A 102 -6.06 -0.05 16.26
C ILE A 102 -4.77 0.74 16.05
N ALA A 103 -4.42 1.59 16.99
CA ALA A 103 -3.15 2.29 16.97
C ALA A 103 -2.07 1.48 17.67
N LEU A 104 -0.93 1.32 17.01
CA LEU A 104 0.26 0.67 17.55
C LEU A 104 1.37 1.70 17.74
N LYS A 105 2.32 1.40 18.62
CA LYS A 105 3.50 2.25 18.81
C LYS A 105 4.24 2.47 17.49
N PHE A 106 4.70 3.70 17.30
CA PHE A 106 5.45 4.11 16.12
C PHE A 106 6.71 3.26 15.92
N VAL A 107 6.94 2.89 14.66
CA VAL A 107 8.16 2.20 14.20
C VAL A 107 8.76 3.03 13.08
N PRO A 108 9.99 3.55 13.25
CA PRO A 108 10.70 4.24 12.17
C PRO A 108 10.88 3.35 10.94
N PHE A 109 10.84 3.95 9.73
CA PHE A 109 11.01 3.20 8.48
C PHE A 109 12.39 2.53 8.37
N GLU A 110 13.41 3.14 8.98
CA GLU A 110 14.79 2.66 9.02
C GLU A 110 14.95 1.43 9.92
N GLU A 111 14.10 1.31 10.94
CA GLU A 111 14.10 0.18 11.84
C GLU A 111 13.42 -1.04 11.18
N ARG A 112 12.23 -0.84 10.64
CA ARG A 112 11.47 -1.90 9.96
C ARG A 112 10.38 -1.34 9.05
N TYR A 113 10.36 -1.82 7.80
CA TYR A 113 9.28 -1.48 6.87
C TYR A 113 8.97 -2.64 5.91
N PRO A 114 7.71 -3.12 5.79
CA PRO A 114 6.58 -2.72 6.62
C PRO A 114 6.74 -3.16 8.08
N PRO A 115 6.13 -2.43 9.05
CA PRO A 115 6.32 -2.71 10.48
C PRO A 115 5.68 -4.01 10.96
N GLU A 116 4.66 -4.52 10.24
CA GLU A 116 3.85 -5.69 10.62
C GLU A 116 3.16 -5.54 12.00
N TRP A 117 2.53 -6.61 12.48
CA TRP A 117 1.84 -6.62 13.77
C TRP A 117 2.77 -6.68 14.98
N ASN A 118 3.96 -7.26 14.81
CA ASN A 118 4.92 -7.44 15.88
C ASN A 118 6.06 -6.43 15.74
N ASN A 119 6.13 -5.52 16.67
CA ASN A 119 7.07 -4.41 16.67
C ASN A 119 8.40 -4.72 17.37
N THR A 120 8.61 -5.89 17.90
CA THR A 120 9.82 -6.18 18.67
C THR A 120 10.14 -7.67 18.63
N ASP A 121 11.37 -8.03 19.03
CA ASP A 121 11.78 -9.41 19.35
C ASP A 121 10.97 -10.04 20.50
N LYS A 122 9.99 -9.30 21.03
CA LYS A 122 9.02 -9.77 22.01
C LYS A 122 7.68 -10.03 21.35
N PRO A 123 7.08 -11.22 21.52
CA PRO A 123 5.74 -11.50 21.01
C PRO A 123 4.72 -10.59 21.70
N GLY A 124 4.01 -9.80 20.90
CA GLY A 124 2.89 -8.97 21.36
C GLY A 124 2.80 -7.62 20.65
N MET A 125 1.56 -7.25 20.32
CA MET A 125 1.24 -5.91 19.86
C MET A 125 1.43 -4.92 21.02
N VAL A 126 2.10 -3.79 20.76
CA VAL A 126 2.17 -2.70 21.72
C VAL A 126 1.26 -1.59 21.24
N GLU A 127 0.08 -1.51 21.87
CA GLU A 127 -0.91 -0.47 21.57
C GLU A 127 -0.41 0.93 21.92
N ASP A 128 -0.88 1.92 21.18
CA ASP A 128 -0.66 3.33 21.43
C ASP A 128 -2.00 4.03 21.70
N ASN A 129 -2.05 4.92 22.70
CA ASN A 129 -3.24 5.71 23.02
C ASN A 129 -3.37 6.90 22.05
N VAL A 130 -3.76 6.62 20.83
CA VAL A 130 -4.10 7.64 19.82
C VAL A 130 -5.62 7.68 19.68
N PRO A 131 -6.28 8.79 19.95
CA PRO A 131 -7.72 8.95 19.67
C PRO A 131 -7.97 8.75 18.17
N MET A 132 -8.98 7.97 17.85
CA MET A 132 -9.43 7.75 16.48
C MET A 132 -10.32 8.90 16.03
#